data_08d5a8c54a7242b634d543a4e83d5110
#
_entry.id   08d5a8c54a7242b634d543a4e83d5110
#
_cell.length_a   1.000
_cell.length_b   1.000
_cell.length_c   1.000
_cell.angle_alpha   90.00
_cell.angle_beta   90.00
_cell.angle_gamma   90.00
#
_symmetry.space_group_name_H-M   'P 1'
#
loop_
_entity.id
_entity.type
_entity.pdbx_description
1 polymer ?
#
loop_
_entity_poly.entity_id
_entity_poly.type
_entity_poly.pdbx_seq_one_letter_code
_entity_poly.pdbx_strand_id
1 'polypeptide(L)'
;DAVPEDMEMSDRDRRLRDKNLDTLREFAPRAADELPKRVHFQFFAAPREILGGDKVEGIRMERTEVVDGRAVGTGEFFEIETSLVLPAVGYRSGGLEGLPFNDDWGVAISDEGRAGDGLYVVGWIKRSPTGVIGTNRPDGQQAAKQILEDIAAGSKPGREALEAAIAKNGGRIVSYDDWLTLDAHEKAAAREGAPREKLITVAAMLGVLDGA
;
A
#
# COMPACT_ATOMS: atom_id res chain seq x y z
N ASP A 1 24.31 3.55 15.71
CA ASP A 1 24.72 4.86 15.20
C ASP A 1 25.39 4.86 13.84
N ALA A 2 25.67 3.74 13.22
CA ALA A 2 26.29 3.70 11.91
C ALA A 2 25.28 3.16 10.89
N VAL A 3 24.64 4.07 10.15
CA VAL A 3 24.11 3.71 8.83
C VAL A 3 25.34 3.48 7.97
N PRO A 4 25.52 2.31 7.33
CA PRO A 4 26.65 2.08 6.44
C PRO A 4 26.74 3.21 5.41
N GLU A 5 27.90 3.87 5.33
CA GLU A 5 28.15 4.97 4.38
C GLU A 5 28.07 4.52 2.92
N ASP A 6 28.06 3.23 2.68
CA ASP A 6 28.24 2.57 1.39
C ASP A 6 26.93 2.19 0.69
N MET A 7 25.75 2.51 1.23
CA MET A 7 24.51 2.33 0.48
C MET A 7 24.40 3.40 -0.59
N GLU A 8 24.47 3.00 -1.85
CA GLU A 8 24.10 3.87 -2.99
C GLU A 8 22.63 4.26 -2.86
N MET A 9 22.39 5.40 -2.28
CA MET A 9 21.05 5.98 -2.12
C MET A 9 20.90 7.19 -3.04
N SER A 10 19.70 7.31 -3.64
CA SER A 10 19.37 8.54 -4.36
C SER A 10 19.37 9.74 -3.40
N ASP A 11 19.63 10.94 -3.92
CA ASP A 11 19.57 12.18 -3.11
C ASP A 11 18.22 12.40 -2.45
N ARG A 12 17.14 11.88 -3.04
CA ARG A 12 15.80 11.93 -2.48
C ARG A 12 15.69 11.01 -1.25
N ASP A 13 16.17 9.78 -1.37
CA ASP A 13 16.09 8.78 -0.30
C ASP A 13 17.00 9.17 0.86
N ARG A 14 18.17 9.74 0.56
CA ARG A 14 19.09 10.31 1.56
C ARG A 14 18.41 11.40 2.37
N ARG A 15 17.77 12.38 1.71
CA ARG A 15 17.04 13.46 2.39
C ARG A 15 15.88 12.93 3.25
N LEU A 16 15.17 11.91 2.76
CA LEU A 16 14.07 11.29 3.53
C LEU A 16 14.59 10.56 4.76
N ARG A 17 15.66 9.79 4.62
CA ARG A 17 16.35 9.13 5.73
C ARG A 17 16.78 10.13 6.79
N ASP A 18 17.49 11.18 6.38
CA ASP A 18 18.04 12.19 7.28
C ASP A 18 16.91 12.89 8.05
N LYS A 19 15.82 13.26 7.37
CA LYS A 19 14.62 13.82 8.02
C LYS A 19 14.02 12.85 9.06
N ASN A 20 13.93 11.56 8.74
CA ASN A 20 13.40 10.57 9.67
C ASN A 20 14.32 10.41 10.90
N LEU A 21 15.64 10.37 10.70
CA LEU A 21 16.60 10.30 11.78
C LEU A 21 16.55 11.54 12.69
N ASP A 22 16.42 12.73 12.12
CA ASP A 22 16.30 13.96 12.89
C ASP A 22 15.02 13.98 13.73
N THR A 23 13.90 13.50 13.17
CA THR A 23 12.65 13.33 13.91
C THR A 23 12.81 12.36 15.10
N LEU A 24 13.45 11.21 14.88
CA LEU A 24 13.70 10.24 15.95
C LEU A 24 14.65 10.80 17.03
N ARG A 25 15.69 11.53 16.63
CA ARG A 25 16.60 12.21 17.57
C ARG A 25 15.89 13.29 18.39
N GLU A 26 14.91 13.98 17.81
CA GLU A 26 14.07 14.94 18.53
C GLU A 26 13.17 14.25 19.56
N PHE A 27 12.67 13.04 19.27
CA PHE A 27 11.83 12.28 20.19
C PHE A 27 12.60 11.58 21.30
N ALA A 28 13.83 11.13 21.03
CA ALA A 28 14.62 10.32 21.95
C ALA A 28 14.81 10.94 23.37
N PRO A 29 15.06 12.26 23.54
CA PRO A 29 15.21 12.87 24.83
C PRO A 29 13.89 13.24 25.54
N ARG A 30 12.73 13.07 24.89
CA ARG A 30 11.45 13.43 25.49
C ARG A 30 11.07 12.44 26.58
N ALA A 31 10.88 12.93 27.80
CA ALA A 31 10.36 12.14 28.91
C ALA A 31 8.92 11.71 28.59
N ALA A 32 8.67 10.39 28.61
CA ALA A 32 7.35 9.84 28.31
C ALA A 32 6.45 9.72 29.56
N ASP A 33 6.92 10.15 30.72
CA ASP A 33 6.35 9.76 32.01
C ASP A 33 5.03 10.46 32.36
N GLU A 34 4.72 11.58 31.73
CA GLU A 34 3.55 12.40 32.05
C GLU A 34 2.34 12.18 31.14
N LEU A 35 2.49 11.40 30.04
CA LEU A 35 1.42 11.21 29.07
C LEU A 35 0.73 9.86 29.23
N PRO A 36 -0.62 9.81 29.14
CA PRO A 36 -1.40 8.59 29.30
C PRO A 36 -1.21 7.59 28.15
N LYS A 37 -0.67 8.03 27.02
CA LYS A 37 -0.40 7.20 25.84
C LYS A 37 1.06 7.34 25.44
N ARG A 38 1.70 6.21 25.12
CA ARG A 38 3.11 6.15 24.73
C ARG A 38 3.26 5.39 23.44
N VAL A 39 4.29 5.76 22.66
CA VAL A 39 4.75 5.01 21.49
C VAL A 39 6.18 4.56 21.76
N HIS A 40 6.42 3.25 21.66
CA HIS A 40 7.73 2.66 21.80
C HIS A 40 8.22 2.15 20.44
N PHE A 41 9.42 2.56 20.03
CA PHE A 41 10.10 2.03 18.85
C PHE A 41 11.10 0.97 19.30
N GLN A 42 10.84 -0.28 18.92
CA GLN A 42 11.75 -1.39 19.16
C GLN A 42 12.45 -1.74 17.86
N PHE A 43 13.67 -1.25 17.69
CA PHE A 43 14.52 -1.59 16.56
C PHE A 43 15.27 -2.91 16.81
N PHE A 44 15.82 -3.49 15.75
CA PHE A 44 16.60 -4.73 15.79
C PHE A 44 15.83 -5.86 16.47
N ALA A 45 14.58 -6.03 16.09
CA ALA A 45 13.70 -7.07 16.59
C ALA A 45 12.79 -7.60 15.47
N ALA A 46 12.73 -8.91 15.32
CA ALA A 46 11.85 -9.60 14.38
C ALA A 46 10.76 -10.36 15.13
N PRO A 47 9.48 -10.25 14.76
CA PRO A 47 8.41 -11.06 15.34
C PRO A 47 8.58 -12.52 14.95
N ARG A 48 8.40 -13.44 15.92
CA ARG A 48 8.53 -14.87 15.70
C ARG A 48 7.25 -15.64 15.97
N GLU A 49 6.55 -15.26 17.03
CA GLU A 49 5.37 -16.00 17.47
C GLU A 49 4.39 -15.06 18.18
N ILE A 50 3.09 -15.23 17.91
CA ILE A 50 2.03 -14.59 18.69
C ILE A 50 1.67 -15.54 19.83
N LEU A 51 1.73 -15.04 21.06
CA LEU A 51 1.48 -15.81 22.27
C LEU A 51 0.03 -15.69 22.70
N GLY A 52 -0.50 -16.77 23.28
CA GLY A 52 -1.85 -16.90 23.80
C GLY A 52 -2.61 -18.05 23.19
N GLY A 53 -3.80 -18.32 23.70
CA GLY A 53 -4.71 -19.34 23.21
C GLY A 53 -5.86 -18.73 22.40
N ASP A 54 -7.04 -18.56 23.01
CA ASP A 54 -8.23 -17.98 22.36
C ASP A 54 -8.11 -16.47 22.12
N LYS A 55 -7.14 -15.82 22.72
CA LYS A 55 -6.85 -14.39 22.57
C LYS A 55 -5.35 -14.14 22.57
N VAL A 56 -4.95 -13.00 22.00
CA VAL A 56 -3.55 -12.55 22.03
C VAL A 56 -3.20 -12.15 23.47
N GLU A 57 -2.08 -12.66 23.97
CA GLU A 57 -1.54 -12.36 25.29
C GLU A 57 -0.14 -11.71 25.20
N GLY A 58 0.54 -11.91 24.06
CA GLY A 58 1.85 -11.34 23.84
C GLY A 58 2.38 -11.65 22.44
N ILE A 59 3.60 -11.20 22.21
CA ILE A 59 4.37 -11.51 21.02
C ILE A 59 5.80 -11.83 21.41
N ARG A 60 6.35 -12.94 20.89
CA ARG A 60 7.77 -13.29 21.04
C ARG A 60 8.54 -12.68 19.89
N MET A 61 9.57 -11.94 20.25
CA MET A 61 10.48 -11.24 19.37
C MET A 61 11.86 -11.88 19.44
N GLU A 62 12.57 -11.88 18.33
CA GLU A 62 13.99 -12.23 18.29
C GLU A 62 14.81 -10.97 18.02
N ARG A 63 15.90 -10.78 18.77
CA ARG A 63 16.86 -9.72 18.48
C ARG A 63 17.52 -9.98 17.15
N THR A 64 17.72 -8.93 16.38
CA THR A 64 18.39 -9.01 15.08
C THR A 64 19.62 -8.12 15.05
N GLU A 65 20.58 -8.48 14.23
CA GLU A 65 21.74 -7.68 13.85
C GLU A 65 21.78 -7.48 12.33
N VAL A 66 22.53 -6.52 11.85
CA VAL A 66 22.67 -6.28 10.41
C VAL A 66 23.96 -6.92 9.92
N VAL A 67 23.83 -7.92 9.07
CA VAL A 67 24.94 -8.62 8.40
C VAL A 67 24.74 -8.43 6.88
N ASP A 68 25.74 -7.86 6.22
CA ASP A 68 25.70 -7.57 4.77
C ASP A 68 24.41 -6.84 4.32
N GLY A 69 23.98 -5.84 5.10
CA GLY A 69 22.78 -5.04 4.82
C GLY A 69 21.46 -5.76 5.07
N ARG A 70 21.46 -6.96 5.66
CA ARG A 70 20.26 -7.74 5.98
C ARG A 70 20.10 -7.94 7.48
N ALA A 71 18.88 -7.87 7.97
CA ALA A 71 18.57 -8.22 9.36
C ALA A 71 18.65 -9.75 9.54
N VAL A 72 19.52 -10.20 10.42
CA VAL A 72 19.72 -11.62 10.77
C VAL A 72 19.39 -11.82 12.23
N GLY A 73 18.67 -12.90 12.56
CA GLY A 73 18.34 -13.25 13.93
C GLY A 73 19.59 -13.67 14.71
N THR A 74 19.68 -13.25 15.97
CA THR A 74 20.80 -13.57 16.86
C THR A 74 20.58 -14.83 17.69
N GLY A 75 19.36 -15.39 17.69
CA GLY A 75 18.95 -16.47 18.59
C GLY A 75 18.57 -16.00 20.00
N GLU A 76 18.64 -14.69 20.28
CA GLU A 76 18.19 -14.12 21.55
C GLU A 76 16.73 -13.66 21.45
N PHE A 77 15.88 -14.17 22.33
CA PHE A 77 14.44 -13.90 22.33
C PHE A 77 14.03 -13.07 23.53
N PHE A 78 12.95 -12.28 23.33
CA PHE A 78 12.25 -11.58 24.40
C PHE A 78 10.76 -11.51 24.07
N GLU A 79 9.94 -11.22 25.08
CA GLU A 79 8.48 -11.17 24.92
C GLU A 79 7.98 -9.78 25.26
N ILE A 80 6.91 -9.39 24.56
CA ILE A 80 6.17 -8.15 24.79
C ILE A 80 4.73 -8.56 25.10
N GLU A 81 4.27 -8.25 26.30
CA GLU A 81 2.86 -8.44 26.67
C GLU A 81 1.99 -7.47 25.88
N THR A 82 0.98 -7.99 25.20
CA THR A 82 0.03 -7.21 24.43
C THR A 82 -1.26 -7.98 24.20
N SER A 83 -2.37 -7.28 24.09
CA SER A 83 -3.67 -7.86 23.75
C SER A 83 -4.06 -7.68 22.28
N LEU A 84 -3.25 -6.97 21.49
CA LEU A 84 -3.51 -6.70 20.08
C LEU A 84 -2.19 -6.64 19.29
N VAL A 85 -2.11 -7.37 18.19
CA VAL A 85 -1.01 -7.29 17.22
C VAL A 85 -1.58 -6.84 15.87
N LEU A 86 -1.04 -5.76 15.32
CA LEU A 86 -1.41 -5.22 14.02
C LEU A 86 -0.22 -5.35 13.07
N PRO A 87 -0.18 -6.38 12.19
CA PRO A 87 0.91 -6.52 11.23
C PRO A 87 0.86 -5.42 10.17
N ALA A 88 1.99 -4.74 9.98
CA ALA A 88 2.18 -3.71 8.96
C ALA A 88 3.48 -3.96 8.18
N VAL A 89 3.77 -5.22 7.87
CA VAL A 89 5.02 -5.69 7.26
C VAL A 89 5.11 -5.45 5.75
N GLY A 90 4.14 -4.74 5.17
CA GLY A 90 4.05 -4.47 3.74
C GLY A 90 3.14 -5.47 3.02
N TYR A 91 3.11 -5.34 1.71
CA TYR A 91 2.30 -6.17 0.81
C TYR A 91 3.21 -6.94 -0.15
N ARG A 92 2.66 -8.02 -0.68
CA ARG A 92 3.25 -8.79 -1.76
C ARG A 92 2.18 -9.00 -2.82
N SER A 93 2.52 -8.79 -4.09
CA SER A 93 1.59 -9.08 -5.18
C SER A 93 1.47 -10.60 -5.35
N GLY A 94 0.31 -11.07 -5.77
CA GLY A 94 0.09 -12.43 -6.20
C GLY A 94 0.21 -12.55 -7.72
N GLY A 95 0.65 -13.70 -8.22
CA GLY A 95 0.65 -14.01 -9.64
C GLY A 95 -0.78 -14.07 -10.20
N LEU A 96 -0.92 -13.72 -11.48
CA LEU A 96 -2.15 -13.86 -12.25
C LEU A 96 -1.93 -14.90 -13.34
N GLU A 97 -2.95 -15.69 -13.65
CA GLU A 97 -2.88 -16.66 -14.74
C GLU A 97 -2.57 -15.94 -16.07
N GLY A 98 -1.59 -16.49 -16.82
CA GLY A 98 -1.13 -15.90 -18.07
C GLY A 98 -0.15 -14.74 -17.94
N LEU A 99 0.15 -14.26 -16.74
CA LEU A 99 1.14 -13.22 -16.49
C LEU A 99 2.47 -13.86 -16.05
N PRO A 100 3.59 -13.65 -16.75
CA PRO A 100 4.91 -14.03 -16.25
C PRO A 100 5.17 -13.38 -14.89
N PHE A 101 5.50 -14.21 -13.88
CA PHE A 101 5.58 -13.74 -12.50
C PHE A 101 6.77 -14.33 -11.76
N ASN A 102 7.42 -13.53 -10.94
CA ASN A 102 8.49 -13.94 -10.04
C ASN A 102 7.94 -14.04 -8.62
N ASP A 103 7.76 -15.27 -8.15
CA ASP A 103 7.20 -15.53 -6.81
C ASP A 103 8.13 -15.10 -5.69
N ASP A 104 9.45 -15.12 -5.86
CA ASP A 104 10.39 -14.72 -4.80
C ASP A 104 10.31 -13.23 -4.51
N TRP A 105 10.15 -12.42 -5.53
CA TRP A 105 10.04 -10.97 -5.42
C TRP A 105 8.60 -10.45 -5.35
N GLY A 106 7.60 -11.30 -5.68
CA GLY A 106 6.20 -10.91 -5.74
C GLY A 106 5.92 -9.84 -6.80
N VAL A 107 6.53 -9.97 -8.00
CA VAL A 107 6.38 -9.03 -9.10
C VAL A 107 6.23 -9.73 -10.44
N ALA A 108 5.55 -9.08 -11.38
CA ALA A 108 5.52 -9.55 -12.76
C ALA A 108 6.91 -9.42 -13.40
N ILE A 109 7.27 -10.43 -14.22
CA ILE A 109 8.47 -10.38 -15.05
C ILE A 109 8.14 -9.51 -16.25
N SER A 110 8.85 -8.40 -16.41
CA SER A 110 8.61 -7.46 -17.50
C SER A 110 9.88 -6.69 -17.87
N ASP A 111 9.96 -6.28 -19.12
CA ASP A 111 10.95 -5.31 -19.58
C ASP A 111 10.33 -3.90 -19.51
N GLU A 112 10.73 -3.13 -18.50
CA GLU A 112 10.21 -1.79 -18.18
C GLU A 112 8.67 -1.67 -18.10
N GLY A 113 7.97 -2.80 -17.94
CA GLY A 113 6.52 -2.88 -17.89
C GLY A 113 5.88 -3.64 -19.04
N ARG A 114 6.63 -3.99 -20.11
CA ARG A 114 6.18 -4.92 -21.15
C ARG A 114 6.33 -6.34 -20.65
N ALA A 115 5.21 -7.00 -20.37
CA ALA A 115 5.19 -8.37 -19.81
C ALA A 115 4.93 -9.45 -20.88
N GLY A 116 4.57 -9.06 -22.09
CA GLY A 116 4.29 -9.93 -23.23
C GLY A 116 3.66 -9.17 -24.38
N ASP A 117 3.28 -9.86 -25.43
CA ASP A 117 2.62 -9.27 -26.59
C ASP A 117 1.28 -8.65 -26.20
N GLY A 118 1.17 -7.32 -26.31
CA GLY A 118 0.01 -6.55 -25.87
C GLY A 118 -0.27 -6.57 -24.36
N LEU A 119 0.68 -7.08 -23.55
CA LEU A 119 0.52 -7.18 -22.10
C LEU A 119 1.47 -6.22 -21.37
N TYR A 120 0.91 -5.31 -20.60
CA TYR A 120 1.66 -4.29 -19.86
C TYR A 120 1.32 -4.33 -18.37
N VAL A 121 2.32 -4.07 -17.54
CA VAL A 121 2.17 -4.02 -16.09
C VAL A 121 2.65 -2.68 -15.54
N VAL A 122 1.94 -2.15 -14.54
CA VAL A 122 2.22 -0.86 -13.91
C VAL A 122 2.08 -0.95 -12.39
N GLY A 123 2.70 -0.02 -11.68
CA GLY A 123 2.56 0.10 -10.24
C GLY A 123 3.17 -1.06 -9.45
N TRP A 124 2.49 -1.49 -8.41
CA TRP A 124 3.06 -2.45 -7.46
C TRP A 124 3.34 -3.83 -8.04
N ILE A 125 2.54 -4.30 -8.97
CA ILE A 125 2.80 -5.59 -9.62
C ILE A 125 4.07 -5.57 -10.49
N LYS A 126 4.46 -4.38 -11.01
CA LYS A 126 5.70 -4.18 -11.76
C LYS A 126 6.93 -4.10 -10.87
N ARG A 127 6.88 -3.39 -9.74
CA ARG A 127 8.06 -2.97 -8.97
C ARG A 127 8.03 -3.29 -7.49
N SER A 128 7.15 -4.19 -7.04
CA SER A 128 6.85 -4.46 -5.63
C SER A 128 6.10 -3.28 -4.94
N PRO A 129 5.39 -3.52 -3.83
CA PRO A 129 4.59 -2.50 -3.13
C PRO A 129 5.48 -1.49 -2.38
N THR A 130 6.11 -0.61 -3.14
CA THR A 130 6.96 0.48 -2.66
C THR A 130 6.45 1.84 -3.08
N GLY A 131 6.76 2.87 -2.29
CA GLY A 131 6.40 4.26 -2.55
C GLY A 131 4.97 4.62 -2.12
N VAL A 132 4.55 5.81 -2.53
CA VAL A 132 3.23 6.40 -2.22
C VAL A 132 2.37 6.48 -3.49
N ILE A 133 1.10 6.89 -3.36
CA ILE A 133 0.17 7.00 -4.49
C ILE A 133 0.79 7.72 -5.70
N GLY A 134 1.52 8.83 -5.47
CA GLY A 134 2.16 9.61 -6.52
C GLY A 134 3.24 8.87 -7.32
N THR A 135 3.83 7.80 -6.78
CA THR A 135 4.86 7.01 -7.49
C THR A 135 4.28 6.11 -8.58
N ASN A 136 2.98 5.86 -8.60
CA ASN A 136 2.32 5.09 -9.65
C ASN A 136 2.05 5.91 -10.93
N ARG A 137 2.05 7.25 -10.83
CA ARG A 137 1.81 8.13 -11.97
C ARG A 137 2.88 8.00 -13.07
N PRO A 138 4.19 8.03 -12.78
CA PRO A 138 5.23 7.76 -13.78
C PRO A 138 5.08 6.40 -14.45
N ASP A 139 4.76 5.33 -13.69
CA ASP A 139 4.53 4.01 -14.26
C ASP A 139 3.40 4.02 -15.29
N GLY A 140 2.27 4.66 -14.97
CA GLY A 140 1.14 4.78 -15.88
C GLY A 140 1.46 5.60 -17.11
N GLN A 141 2.22 6.69 -16.99
CA GLN A 141 2.66 7.51 -18.12
C GLN A 141 3.61 6.74 -19.05
N GLN A 142 4.54 5.99 -18.48
CA GLN A 142 5.44 5.13 -19.26
C GLN A 142 4.68 4.06 -20.03
N ALA A 143 3.79 3.33 -19.37
CA ALA A 143 2.98 2.30 -20.02
C ALA A 143 2.10 2.89 -21.13
N ALA A 144 1.46 4.04 -20.90
CA ALA A 144 0.65 4.70 -21.93
C ALA A 144 1.49 5.06 -23.18
N LYS A 145 2.72 5.57 -22.98
CA LYS A 145 3.65 5.85 -24.07
C LYS A 145 4.01 4.58 -24.84
N GLN A 146 4.39 3.52 -24.14
CA GLN A 146 4.73 2.23 -24.74
C GLN A 146 3.56 1.63 -25.52
N ILE A 147 2.33 1.66 -24.99
CA ILE A 147 1.14 1.18 -25.67
C ILE A 147 0.91 1.94 -26.99
N LEU A 148 1.08 3.27 -26.98
CA LEU A 148 0.95 4.09 -28.19
C LEU A 148 2.03 3.83 -29.24
N GLU A 149 3.21 3.42 -28.81
CA GLU A 149 4.33 3.05 -29.70
C GLU A 149 4.17 1.64 -30.28
N ASP A 150 3.72 0.69 -29.44
CA ASP A 150 3.72 -0.73 -29.76
C ASP A 150 2.42 -1.20 -30.44
N ILE A 151 1.30 -0.52 -30.17
CA ILE A 151 -0.02 -1.00 -30.59
C ILE A 151 -0.69 -0.01 -31.53
N ALA A 152 -1.01 -0.47 -32.74
CA ALA A 152 -1.81 0.31 -33.67
C ALA A 152 -3.25 0.47 -33.16
N ALA A 153 -3.88 1.58 -33.52
CA ALA A 153 -5.29 1.82 -33.21
C ALA A 153 -6.18 0.69 -33.74
N GLY A 154 -6.94 0.07 -32.86
CA GLY A 154 -7.82 -1.04 -33.20
C GLY A 154 -9.18 -0.57 -33.75
N SER A 155 -9.96 -1.52 -34.27
CA SER A 155 -11.32 -1.30 -34.79
C SER A 155 -12.41 -1.61 -33.75
N LYS A 156 -12.09 -1.76 -32.48
CA LYS A 156 -13.07 -2.03 -31.42
C LYS A 156 -14.03 -0.84 -31.27
N PRO A 157 -15.32 -1.08 -31.04
CA PRO A 157 -16.35 -0.02 -31.07
C PRO A 157 -16.28 0.99 -29.93
N GLY A 158 -15.36 0.81 -28.98
CA GLY A 158 -15.07 1.78 -27.94
C GLY A 158 -16.08 1.84 -26.79
N ARG A 159 -16.09 2.99 -26.11
CA ARG A 159 -16.80 3.19 -24.83
C ARG A 159 -18.33 3.00 -24.95
N GLU A 160 -18.95 3.55 -25.98
CA GLU A 160 -20.43 3.48 -26.15
C GLU A 160 -20.92 2.04 -26.23
N ALA A 161 -20.22 1.18 -26.96
CA ALA A 161 -20.59 -0.23 -27.05
C ALA A 161 -20.36 -0.99 -25.73
N LEU A 162 -19.33 -0.61 -24.96
CA LEU A 162 -19.11 -1.16 -23.63
C LEU A 162 -20.24 -0.77 -22.68
N GLU A 163 -20.65 0.49 -22.66
CA GLU A 163 -21.75 1.00 -21.84
C GLU A 163 -23.09 0.30 -22.20
N ALA A 164 -23.36 0.14 -23.48
CA ALA A 164 -24.54 -0.61 -23.95
C ALA A 164 -24.47 -2.09 -23.51
N ALA A 165 -23.30 -2.73 -23.56
CA ALA A 165 -23.14 -4.12 -23.13
C ALA A 165 -23.34 -4.26 -21.62
N ILE A 166 -22.82 -3.33 -20.82
CA ILE A 166 -23.01 -3.31 -19.35
C ILE A 166 -24.49 -3.17 -19.02
N ALA A 167 -25.19 -2.20 -19.63
CA ALA A 167 -26.61 -1.99 -19.41
C ALA A 167 -27.46 -3.20 -19.82
N LYS A 168 -27.15 -3.83 -20.96
CA LYS A 168 -27.83 -5.06 -21.44
C LYS A 168 -27.69 -6.23 -20.43
N ASN A 169 -26.60 -6.30 -19.70
CA ASN A 169 -26.33 -7.33 -18.67
C ASN A 169 -26.82 -6.92 -17.27
N GLY A 170 -27.66 -5.88 -17.15
CA GLY A 170 -28.18 -5.40 -15.87
C GLY A 170 -27.14 -4.68 -15.01
N GLY A 171 -26.00 -4.33 -15.57
CA GLY A 171 -24.97 -3.55 -14.87
C GLY A 171 -25.35 -2.07 -14.77
N ARG A 172 -24.87 -1.41 -13.73
CA ARG A 172 -24.99 0.03 -13.50
C ARG A 172 -23.63 0.69 -13.63
N ILE A 173 -23.56 1.79 -14.33
CA ILE A 173 -22.39 2.66 -14.42
C ILE A 173 -22.61 3.83 -13.47
N VAL A 174 -21.66 4.02 -12.54
CA VAL A 174 -21.61 5.18 -11.65
C VAL A 174 -20.75 6.25 -12.31
N SER A 175 -21.34 7.41 -12.57
CA SER A 175 -20.69 8.56 -13.20
C SER A 175 -19.88 9.38 -12.20
N TYR A 176 -19.13 10.37 -12.68
CA TYR A 176 -18.46 11.32 -11.81
C TYR A 176 -19.46 12.23 -11.07
N ASP A 177 -20.58 12.58 -11.69
CA ASP A 177 -21.64 13.38 -11.04
C ASP A 177 -22.34 12.58 -9.93
N ASP A 178 -22.55 11.28 -10.12
CA ASP A 178 -23.00 10.40 -9.04
C ASP A 178 -22.01 10.39 -7.89
N TRP A 179 -20.69 10.32 -8.17
CA TRP A 179 -19.67 10.42 -7.13
C TRP A 179 -19.70 11.77 -6.40
N LEU A 180 -19.91 12.89 -7.09
CA LEU A 180 -20.07 14.20 -6.47
C LEU A 180 -21.28 14.23 -5.52
N THR A 181 -22.36 13.56 -5.87
CA THR A 181 -23.55 13.41 -5.01
C THR A 181 -23.20 12.64 -3.73
N LEU A 182 -22.47 11.52 -3.85
CA LEU A 182 -21.98 10.76 -2.70
C LEU A 182 -21.02 11.58 -1.81
N ASP A 183 -20.08 12.30 -2.43
CA ASP A 183 -19.13 13.15 -1.72
C ASP A 183 -19.84 14.26 -0.91
N ALA A 184 -20.84 14.89 -1.51
CA ALA A 184 -21.65 15.89 -0.85
C ALA A 184 -22.46 15.30 0.33
N HIS A 185 -23.06 14.13 0.14
CA HIS A 185 -23.81 13.42 1.19
C HIS A 185 -22.89 13.06 2.37
N GLU A 186 -21.72 12.44 2.11
CA GLU A 186 -20.75 12.07 3.14
C GLU A 186 -20.22 13.27 3.95
N LYS A 187 -20.04 14.42 3.28
CA LYS A 187 -19.65 15.68 3.94
C LYS A 187 -20.76 16.26 4.79
N ALA A 188 -22.00 16.22 4.29
CA ALA A 188 -23.17 16.72 5.04
C ALA A 188 -23.48 15.88 6.28
N ALA A 189 -23.20 14.58 6.22
CA ALA A 189 -23.37 13.64 7.34
C ALA A 189 -22.21 13.66 8.36
N ALA A 190 -21.19 14.49 8.14
CA ALA A 190 -20.00 14.53 9.01
C ALA A 190 -20.36 14.86 10.45
N ARG A 191 -19.81 14.10 11.39
CA ARG A 191 -19.86 14.42 12.82
C ARG A 191 -19.00 15.64 13.13
N GLU A 192 -19.27 16.31 14.24
CA GLU A 192 -18.46 17.44 14.69
C GLU A 192 -16.96 17.06 14.77
N GLY A 193 -16.11 17.87 14.15
CA GLY A 193 -14.66 17.65 14.09
C GLY A 193 -14.21 16.60 13.05
N ALA A 194 -15.13 15.90 12.36
CA ALA A 194 -14.78 14.98 11.29
C ALA A 194 -14.93 15.62 9.90
N PRO A 195 -14.05 15.31 8.92
CA PRO A 195 -14.16 15.89 7.57
C PRO A 195 -15.34 15.31 6.77
N ARG A 196 -15.77 14.09 7.08
CA ARG A 196 -16.90 13.38 6.46
C ARG A 196 -17.29 12.13 7.24
N GLU A 197 -18.48 11.61 7.00
CA GLU A 197 -18.90 10.26 7.41
C GLU A 197 -19.02 9.39 6.18
N LYS A 198 -18.13 8.39 6.06
CA LYS A 198 -18.03 7.53 4.87
C LYS A 198 -19.18 6.53 4.77
N LEU A 199 -19.78 6.40 3.59
CA LEU A 199 -20.62 5.26 3.25
C LEU A 199 -19.73 4.04 3.04
N ILE A 200 -19.91 2.99 3.84
CA ILE A 200 -19.01 1.83 3.88
C ILE A 200 -19.49 0.64 3.04
N THR A 201 -20.68 0.70 2.46
CA THR A 201 -21.22 -0.37 1.61
C THR A 201 -21.71 0.17 0.28
N VAL A 202 -21.57 -0.65 -0.77
CA VAL A 202 -22.10 -0.31 -2.11
C VAL A 202 -23.61 -0.10 -2.06
N ALA A 203 -24.34 -0.92 -1.29
CA ALA A 203 -25.79 -0.78 -1.15
C ALA A 203 -26.19 0.61 -0.59
N ALA A 204 -25.48 1.10 0.45
CA ALA A 204 -25.72 2.43 1.00
C ALA A 204 -25.38 3.53 -0.01
N MET A 205 -24.28 3.39 -0.77
CA MET A 205 -23.93 4.34 -1.82
C MET A 205 -25.00 4.39 -2.92
N LEU A 206 -25.46 3.24 -3.40
CA LEU A 206 -26.52 3.18 -4.41
C LEU A 206 -27.86 3.72 -3.88
N GLY A 207 -28.20 3.45 -2.62
CA GLY A 207 -29.39 4.02 -1.96
C GLY A 207 -29.40 5.54 -2.02
N VAL A 208 -28.28 6.19 -1.69
CA VAL A 208 -28.16 7.66 -1.79
C VAL A 208 -28.37 8.15 -3.24
N LEU A 209 -27.82 7.44 -4.23
CA LEU A 209 -27.98 7.80 -5.64
C LEU A 209 -29.43 7.57 -6.16
N ASP A 210 -30.16 6.66 -5.55
CA ASP A 210 -31.55 6.35 -5.88
C ASP A 210 -32.57 7.23 -5.11
N GLY A 211 -32.07 8.14 -4.25
CA GLY A 211 -32.88 9.06 -3.47
C GLY A 211 -33.55 8.41 -2.25
N ALA A 212 -32.97 7.34 -1.72
CA ALA A 212 -33.44 6.64 -0.53
C ALA A 212 -32.85 7.22 0.78
#